data_f3a0b650d9c77c2a817e204db7d080bc
#
_entry.id   f3a0b650d9c77c2a817e204db7d080bc
#
_cell.length_a   1.000
_cell.length_b   1.000
_cell.length_c   1.000
_cell.angle_alpha   90.00
_cell.angle_beta   90.00
_cell.angle_gamma   90.00
#
_symmetry.space_group_name_H-M   'P 1'
#
loop_
_entity.id
_entity.type
_entity.pdbx_description
1 polymer ?
#
loop_
_entity_poly.entity_id
_entity_poly.type
_entity_poly.pdbx_seq_one_letter_code
_entity_poly.pdbx_strand_id
1 'polypeptide(L)'
;MNNEKDKNITPSKNFIMPFILLLLSRMTLHGYDLIQKLQAFGFQTLDQGNLYRLLRQLEKENLVQSEWDTKGSGPAKRCYSITEAGKAFLTGNARQLELYQSMLDQFFKMYTSFLELYIPPFQREDKIEKNSNPKEEEEV
;
A
#
# COMPACT_ATOMS: atom_id res chain seq x y z
N MET A 1 -11.78 22.33 -10.91
CA MET A 1 -11.23 20.97 -10.86
C MET A 1 -11.04 20.57 -9.42
N ASN A 2 -11.91 19.70 -8.95
CA ASN A 2 -11.89 19.30 -7.54
C ASN A 2 -10.93 18.13 -7.35
N ASN A 3 -9.75 18.42 -6.84
CA ASN A 3 -8.81 17.41 -6.36
C ASN A 3 -9.36 16.54 -5.23
N GLU A 4 -10.53 16.87 -4.70
CA GLU A 4 -11.17 16.09 -3.64
C GLU A 4 -11.83 14.80 -4.16
N LYS A 5 -12.27 14.79 -5.42
CA LYS A 5 -12.86 13.59 -6.02
C LYS A 5 -11.82 12.52 -6.32
N ASP A 6 -10.61 12.91 -6.63
CA ASP A 6 -9.53 11.96 -6.92
C ASP A 6 -8.96 11.30 -5.66
N LYS A 7 -9.19 11.90 -4.49
CA LYS A 7 -8.74 11.34 -3.21
C LYS A 7 -9.67 10.25 -2.65
N ASN A 8 -10.85 10.09 -3.24
CA ASN A 8 -11.88 9.18 -2.73
C ASN A 8 -11.98 7.87 -3.53
N ILE A 9 -10.92 7.47 -4.21
CA ILE A 9 -10.89 6.19 -4.87
C ILE A 9 -10.77 5.11 -3.80
N THR A 10 -11.79 4.24 -3.70
CA THR A 10 -11.76 3.07 -2.83
C THR A 10 -10.99 1.97 -3.55
N PRO A 11 -9.79 1.59 -3.08
CA PRO A 11 -9.03 0.52 -3.72
C PRO A 11 -9.78 -0.81 -3.60
N SER A 12 -9.56 -1.68 -4.57
CA SER A 12 -10.13 -3.01 -4.52
C SER A 12 -9.56 -3.79 -3.33
N LYS A 13 -10.36 -4.70 -2.82
CA LYS A 13 -9.99 -5.62 -1.75
C LYS A 13 -8.66 -6.34 -2.03
N ASN A 14 -8.46 -6.81 -3.25
CA ASN A 14 -7.24 -7.50 -3.64
C ASN A 14 -5.99 -6.61 -3.59
N PHE A 15 -6.17 -5.31 -3.69
CA PHE A 15 -5.08 -4.35 -3.58
C PHE A 15 -4.73 -4.05 -2.12
N ILE A 16 -5.71 -4.03 -1.22
CA ILE A 16 -5.48 -3.73 0.21
C ILE A 16 -4.84 -4.91 0.94
N MET A 17 -5.24 -6.14 0.60
CA MET A 17 -4.81 -7.35 1.31
C MET A 17 -3.29 -7.51 1.41
N PRO A 18 -2.49 -7.28 0.35
CA PRO A 18 -1.04 -7.35 0.47
C PRO A 18 -0.45 -6.39 1.50
N PHE A 19 -1.02 -5.20 1.62
CA PHE A 19 -0.55 -4.20 2.60
C PHE A 19 -0.85 -4.65 4.04
N ILE A 20 -2.01 -5.25 4.27
CA ILE A 20 -2.35 -5.83 5.57
C ILE A 20 -1.34 -6.93 5.93
N LEU A 21 -1.10 -7.86 5.02
CA LEU A 21 -0.17 -8.97 5.25
C LEU A 21 1.26 -8.47 5.46
N LEU A 22 1.68 -7.45 4.72
CA LEU A 22 3.01 -6.86 4.88
C LEU A 22 3.18 -6.26 6.28
N LEU A 23 2.22 -5.49 6.75
CA LEU A 23 2.26 -4.91 8.09
C LEU A 23 2.31 -6.00 9.16
N LEU A 24 1.46 -7.02 9.03
CA LEU A 24 1.40 -8.14 9.99
C LEU A 24 2.62 -9.07 9.90
N SER A 25 3.37 -9.03 8.79
CA SER A 25 4.64 -9.75 8.68
C SER A 25 5.76 -9.11 9.52
N ARG A 26 5.59 -7.83 9.85
CA ARG A 26 6.59 -7.06 10.61
C ARG A 26 6.28 -7.02 12.09
N MET A 27 5.01 -7.02 12.46
CA MET A 27 4.58 -6.86 13.84
C MET A 27 3.17 -7.36 14.04
N THR A 28 2.85 -7.71 15.26
CA THR A 28 1.50 -8.02 15.69
C THR A 28 0.75 -6.72 15.97
N LEU A 29 -0.46 -6.54 15.46
CA LEU A 29 -1.20 -5.29 15.55
C LEU A 29 -2.65 -5.51 15.96
N HIS A 30 -3.17 -4.56 16.73
CA HIS A 30 -4.62 -4.42 16.95
C HIS A 30 -5.27 -3.81 15.70
N GLY A 31 -6.57 -4.04 15.54
CA GLY A 31 -7.30 -3.51 14.38
C GLY A 31 -7.21 -1.99 14.24
N TYR A 32 -7.27 -1.26 15.36
CA TYR A 32 -7.15 0.20 15.36
C TYR A 32 -5.79 0.68 14.86
N ASP A 33 -4.72 0.05 15.32
CA ASP A 33 -3.36 0.41 14.88
C ASP A 33 -3.15 0.07 13.41
N LEU A 34 -3.74 -1.04 12.97
CA LEU A 34 -3.65 -1.47 11.59
C LEU A 34 -4.33 -0.48 10.65
N ILE A 35 -5.52 0.01 11.01
CA ILE A 35 -6.22 1.00 10.18
C ILE A 35 -5.43 2.30 10.05
N GLN A 36 -4.81 2.78 11.14
CA GLN A 36 -3.99 3.97 11.11
C GLN A 36 -2.78 3.83 10.18
N LYS A 37 -2.12 2.69 10.22
CA LYS A 37 -0.96 2.41 9.37
C LYS A 37 -1.37 2.27 7.89
N LEU A 38 -2.52 1.68 7.61
CA LEU A 38 -3.05 1.58 6.25
C LEU A 38 -3.44 2.96 5.70
N GLN A 39 -4.04 3.80 6.52
CA GLN A 39 -4.34 5.17 6.13
C GLN A 39 -3.08 5.96 5.81
N ALA A 40 -2.00 5.74 6.55
CA ALA A 40 -0.70 6.35 6.29
C ALA A 40 -0.09 5.90 4.96
N PHE A 41 -0.38 4.69 4.51
CA PHE A 41 0.00 4.22 3.17
C PHE A 41 -0.79 4.90 2.04
N GLY A 42 -1.93 5.52 2.34
CA GLY A 42 -2.78 6.17 1.36
C GLY A 42 -4.22 5.64 1.30
N PHE A 43 -4.56 4.63 2.08
CA PHE A 43 -5.92 4.08 2.14
C PHE A 43 -6.83 4.94 3.02
N GLN A 44 -7.01 6.20 2.65
CA GLN A 44 -7.70 7.20 3.47
C GLN A 44 -9.20 6.95 3.62
N THR A 45 -9.81 6.27 2.66
CA THR A 45 -11.25 5.95 2.67
C THR A 45 -11.57 4.64 3.40
N LEU A 46 -10.56 3.91 3.83
CA LEU A 46 -10.76 2.66 4.56
C LEU A 46 -11.30 2.95 5.96
N ASP A 47 -12.46 2.39 6.28
CA ASP A 47 -13.04 2.48 7.61
C ASP A 47 -12.85 1.18 8.41
N GLN A 48 -13.16 1.23 9.70
CA GLN A 48 -13.01 0.08 10.60
C GLN A 48 -13.88 -1.11 10.17
N GLY A 49 -15.10 -0.84 9.75
CA GLY A 49 -16.04 -1.91 9.34
C GLY A 49 -15.52 -2.70 8.16
N ASN A 50 -14.99 -2.02 7.15
CA ASN A 50 -14.40 -2.65 5.97
C ASN A 50 -13.12 -3.40 6.32
N LEU A 51 -12.27 -2.82 7.19
CA LEU A 51 -11.06 -3.50 7.65
C LEU A 51 -11.39 -4.79 8.38
N TYR A 52 -12.33 -4.77 9.33
CA TYR A 52 -12.71 -5.98 10.07
C TYR A 52 -13.30 -7.07 9.18
N ARG A 53 -14.02 -6.69 8.12
CA ARG A 53 -14.48 -7.66 7.11
C ARG A 53 -13.33 -8.33 6.40
N LEU A 54 -12.34 -7.55 5.98
CA LEU A 54 -11.13 -8.06 5.32
C LEU A 54 -10.34 -8.99 6.26
N LEU A 55 -10.17 -8.59 7.51
CA LEU A 55 -9.49 -9.39 8.52
C LEU A 55 -10.20 -10.72 8.77
N ARG A 56 -11.53 -10.69 8.88
CA ARG A 56 -12.32 -11.93 9.04
C ARG A 56 -12.15 -12.85 7.84
N GLN A 57 -12.11 -12.30 6.64
CA GLN A 57 -11.90 -13.08 5.44
C GLN A 57 -10.49 -13.68 5.41
N LEU A 58 -9.47 -12.89 5.71
CA LEU A 58 -8.09 -13.36 5.78
C LEU A 58 -7.92 -14.45 6.84
N GLU A 59 -8.61 -14.30 7.96
CA GLU A 59 -8.60 -15.31 9.03
C GLU A 59 -9.31 -16.59 8.59
N LYS A 60 -10.43 -16.48 7.89
CA LYS A 60 -11.16 -17.62 7.31
C LYS A 60 -10.32 -18.38 6.28
N GLU A 61 -9.52 -17.67 5.51
CA GLU A 61 -8.60 -18.24 4.52
C GLU A 61 -7.29 -18.73 5.15
N ASN A 62 -7.15 -18.64 6.48
CA ASN A 62 -5.97 -19.03 7.24
C ASN A 62 -4.69 -18.26 6.87
N LEU A 63 -4.83 -17.01 6.43
CA LEU A 63 -3.70 -16.14 6.10
C LEU A 63 -3.28 -15.28 7.29
N VAL A 64 -4.22 -14.97 8.18
CA VAL A 64 -3.98 -14.31 9.45
C VAL A 64 -4.65 -15.08 10.59
N GLN A 65 -4.17 -14.85 11.80
CA GLN A 65 -4.76 -15.37 13.01
C GLN A 65 -4.93 -14.23 14.02
N SER A 66 -5.82 -14.43 14.99
CA SER A 66 -6.08 -13.43 16.01
C SER A 66 -6.14 -14.05 17.38
N GLU A 67 -5.73 -13.26 18.37
CA GLU A 67 -5.80 -13.61 19.78
C GLU A 67 -6.34 -12.43 20.57
N TRP A 68 -7.00 -12.70 21.70
CA TRP A 68 -7.44 -11.64 22.59
C TRP A 68 -6.25 -11.16 23.43
N ASP A 69 -5.97 -9.88 23.37
CA ASP A 69 -4.98 -9.22 24.21
C ASP A 69 -5.68 -8.70 25.46
N THR A 70 -5.35 -9.29 26.61
CA THR A 70 -5.90 -8.96 27.92
C THR A 70 -4.91 -8.23 28.81
N LYS A 71 -3.73 -7.90 28.32
CA LYS A 71 -2.61 -7.36 29.11
C LYS A 71 -2.75 -5.89 29.48
N GLY A 72 -3.71 -5.18 28.91
CA GLY A 72 -3.93 -3.76 29.19
C GLY A 72 -4.98 -3.52 30.24
N SER A 73 -4.98 -2.30 30.83
CA SER A 73 -6.06 -1.78 31.65
C SER A 73 -7.20 -1.37 30.73
N GLY A 74 -8.23 -2.17 30.61
CA GLY A 74 -9.38 -1.88 29.76
C GLY A 74 -9.94 -3.15 29.12
N PRO A 75 -10.94 -3.01 28.21
CA PRO A 75 -11.50 -4.16 27.55
C PRO A 75 -10.46 -4.89 26.70
N ALA A 76 -10.59 -6.23 26.63
CA ALA A 76 -9.72 -7.05 25.80
C ALA A 76 -9.80 -6.61 24.34
N LYS A 77 -8.64 -6.53 23.67
CA LYS A 77 -8.53 -6.16 22.27
C LYS A 77 -8.07 -7.33 21.44
N ARG A 78 -8.55 -7.42 20.22
CA ARG A 78 -8.15 -8.46 19.29
C ARG A 78 -6.84 -8.08 18.61
N CYS A 79 -5.87 -8.96 18.66
CA CYS A 79 -4.53 -8.77 18.13
C CYS A 79 -4.32 -9.71 16.96
N TYR A 80 -3.87 -9.19 15.84
CA TYR A 80 -3.73 -9.95 14.59
C TYR A 80 -2.27 -10.20 14.26
N SER A 81 -1.99 -11.39 13.73
CA SER A 81 -0.67 -11.78 13.24
C SER A 81 -0.78 -12.58 11.96
N ILE A 82 0.29 -12.61 11.19
CA ILE A 82 0.35 -13.38 9.94
C ILE A 82 0.66 -14.85 10.22
N THR A 83 0.07 -15.75 9.44
CA THR A 83 0.40 -17.18 9.47
C THR A 83 1.51 -17.49 8.47
N GLU A 84 2.05 -18.72 8.52
CA GLU A 84 3.01 -19.18 7.50
C GLU A 84 2.39 -19.19 6.10
N ALA A 85 1.12 -19.61 5.99
CA ALA A 85 0.37 -19.53 4.74
C ALA A 85 0.23 -18.08 4.28
N GLY A 86 0.00 -17.13 5.20
CA GLY A 86 -0.06 -15.71 4.90
C GLY A 86 1.24 -15.16 4.37
N LYS A 87 2.37 -15.59 4.91
CA LYS A 87 3.71 -15.21 4.42
C LYS A 87 3.96 -15.69 3.00
N ALA A 88 3.59 -16.94 2.70
CA ALA A 88 3.71 -17.48 1.35
C ALA A 88 2.81 -16.73 0.37
N PHE A 89 1.59 -16.41 0.77
CA PHE A 89 0.66 -15.65 -0.04
C PHE A 89 1.18 -14.23 -0.31
N LEU A 90 1.77 -13.59 0.70
CA LEU A 90 2.39 -12.28 0.57
C LEU A 90 3.54 -12.29 -0.45
N THR A 91 4.35 -13.32 -0.47
CA THR A 91 5.43 -13.47 -1.46
C THR A 91 4.88 -13.49 -2.88
N GLY A 92 3.78 -14.21 -3.11
CA GLY A 92 3.10 -14.23 -4.40
C GLY A 92 2.52 -12.86 -4.77
N ASN A 93 1.91 -12.19 -3.81
CA ASN A 93 1.39 -10.83 -4.00
C ASN A 93 2.49 -9.84 -4.39
N ALA A 94 3.66 -9.92 -3.75
CA ALA A 94 4.78 -9.04 -4.05
C ALA A 94 5.23 -9.19 -5.50
N ARG A 95 5.33 -10.42 -6.00
CA ARG A 95 5.66 -10.70 -7.40
C ARG A 95 4.63 -10.13 -8.35
N GLN A 96 3.36 -10.28 -8.03
CA GLN A 96 2.26 -9.74 -8.83
C GLN A 96 2.28 -8.22 -8.85
N LEU A 97 2.55 -7.57 -7.72
CA LEU A 97 2.66 -6.12 -7.62
C LEU A 97 3.86 -5.59 -8.42
N GLU A 98 4.97 -6.31 -8.46
CA GLU A 98 6.12 -5.96 -9.31
C GLU A 98 5.74 -5.97 -10.80
N LEU A 99 4.96 -6.96 -11.23
CA LEU A 99 4.45 -7.00 -12.60
C LEU A 99 3.53 -5.82 -12.90
N TYR A 100 2.64 -5.48 -11.99
CA TYR A 100 1.77 -4.31 -12.14
C TYR A 100 2.57 -3.02 -12.20
N GLN A 101 3.61 -2.90 -11.39
CA GLN A 101 4.51 -1.76 -11.42
C GLN A 101 5.17 -1.60 -12.80
N SER A 102 5.68 -2.68 -13.37
CA SER A 102 6.24 -2.66 -14.72
C SER A 102 5.22 -2.25 -15.77
N MET A 103 4.01 -2.78 -15.67
CA MET A 103 2.90 -2.43 -16.58
C MET A 103 2.52 -0.96 -16.46
N LEU A 104 2.47 -0.44 -15.24
CA LEU A 104 2.19 0.98 -14.98
C LEU A 104 3.29 1.87 -15.55
N ASP A 105 4.55 1.49 -15.41
CA ASP A 105 5.68 2.23 -15.99
C ASP A 105 5.55 2.31 -17.53
N GLN A 106 5.17 1.20 -18.16
CA GLN A 106 4.91 1.16 -19.60
C GLN A 106 3.73 2.07 -19.99
N PHE A 107 2.65 1.99 -19.21
CA PHE A 107 1.46 2.82 -19.43
C PHE A 107 1.82 4.31 -19.39
N PHE A 108 2.53 4.74 -18.36
CA PHE A 108 2.85 6.16 -18.19
C PHE A 108 3.87 6.64 -19.23
N LYS A 109 4.80 5.79 -19.66
CA LYS A 109 5.70 6.12 -20.76
C LYS A 109 4.95 6.40 -22.05
N MET A 110 4.00 5.53 -22.39
CA MET A 110 3.17 5.72 -23.59
C MET A 110 2.28 6.94 -23.44
N TYR A 111 1.66 7.12 -22.30
CA TYR A 111 0.75 8.24 -22.03
C TYR A 111 1.47 9.58 -22.11
N THR A 112 2.64 9.71 -21.50
CA THR A 112 3.43 10.94 -21.51
C THR A 112 4.02 11.23 -22.89
N SER A 113 4.44 10.23 -23.64
CA SER A 113 4.93 10.43 -25.02
C SER A 113 3.82 10.87 -25.97
N PHE A 114 2.57 10.44 -25.71
CA PHE A 114 1.42 10.79 -26.52
C PHE A 114 0.92 12.20 -26.22
N LEU A 115 0.92 12.63 -24.95
CA LEU A 115 0.36 13.91 -24.53
C LEU A 115 1.39 15.02 -24.30
N GLU A 116 2.68 14.74 -24.35
CA GLU A 116 3.82 15.66 -24.15
C GLU A 116 3.72 16.61 -22.93
N LEU A 117 2.51 16.90 -22.46
CA LEU A 117 2.22 17.92 -21.44
C LEU A 117 1.93 17.30 -20.06
N TYR A 118 1.62 16.01 -20.00
CA TYR A 118 1.33 15.34 -18.73
C TYR A 118 2.55 14.61 -18.20
N ILE A 119 3.02 15.06 -17.03
CA ILE A 119 4.11 14.39 -16.31
C ILE A 119 3.55 13.95 -14.96
N PRO A 120 3.52 12.64 -14.65
CA PRO A 120 3.10 12.17 -13.35
C PRO A 120 3.94 12.77 -12.22
N PRO A 121 3.38 13.02 -11.03
CA PRO A 121 4.11 13.67 -9.93
C PRO A 121 5.42 12.99 -9.55
N PHE A 122 5.47 11.66 -9.57
CA PHE A 122 6.68 10.90 -9.24
C PHE A 122 7.77 10.99 -10.31
N GLN A 123 7.45 11.36 -11.55
CA GLN A 123 8.42 11.56 -12.62
C GLN A 123 8.89 13.01 -12.73
N ARG A 124 8.16 13.96 -12.16
CA ARG A 124 8.54 15.37 -12.15
C ARG A 124 9.80 15.61 -11.33
N GLU A 125 9.93 14.93 -10.20
CA GLU A 125 11.11 15.02 -9.35
C GLU A 125 12.35 14.51 -10.07
N ASP A 126 12.25 13.36 -10.72
CA ASP A 126 13.35 12.80 -11.50
C ASP A 126 13.82 13.73 -12.65
N LYS A 127 12.89 14.42 -13.28
CA LYS A 127 13.24 15.38 -14.34
C LYS A 127 13.91 16.64 -13.80
N ILE A 128 13.48 17.09 -12.63
CA ILE A 128 14.06 18.25 -11.97
C ILE A 128 15.51 17.94 -11.57
N GLU A 129 15.76 16.78 -11.03
CA GLU A 129 17.11 16.35 -10.67
C GLU A 129 18.02 16.23 -11.89
N LYS A 130 17.53 15.68 -12.99
CA LYS A 130 18.30 15.56 -14.23
C LYS A 130 18.62 16.89 -14.86
N ASN A 131 17.73 17.88 -14.69
CA ASN A 131 17.96 19.23 -15.23
C ASN A 131 18.73 20.13 -14.29
N SER A 132 18.80 19.80 -13.00
CA SER A 132 19.53 20.57 -12.01
C SER A 132 20.98 20.16 -11.84
N ASN A 133 21.44 19.20 -12.63
CA ASN A 133 22.84 18.84 -12.66
C ASN A 133 23.52 19.60 -13.80
N PRO A 134 24.05 20.78 -13.54
CA PRO A 134 24.81 21.48 -14.55
C PRO A 134 26.03 20.65 -14.88
N LYS A 135 26.28 20.52 -16.15
CA LYS A 135 27.52 19.96 -16.64
C LYS A 135 28.66 20.83 -16.16
N GLU A 136 29.17 20.58 -14.99
CA GLU A 136 30.37 21.20 -14.47
C GLU A 136 31.62 20.45 -14.94
N GLU A 137 31.58 19.82 -16.07
CA GLU A 137 32.65 18.94 -16.48
C GLU A 137 33.41 19.38 -17.75
N GLU A 138 33.37 20.66 -18.09
CA GLU A 138 34.21 21.12 -19.21
C GLU A 138 35.01 22.35 -18.87
N GLU A 139 35.75 22.30 -17.77
CA GLU A 139 36.85 23.21 -17.58
C GLU A 139 38.11 22.47 -17.14
N VAL A 140 38.73 21.86 -18.08
CA VAL A 140 40.16 21.63 -17.99
C VAL A 140 40.78 22.08 -19.27
#